data_071b58b8b3d64a15713b03f37cd8c3c3
#
_entry.id   071b58b8b3d64a15713b03f37cd8c3c3
#
_cell.length_a   1.000
_cell.length_b   1.000
_cell.length_c   1.000
_cell.angle_alpha   90.00
_cell.angle_beta   90.00
_cell.angle_gamma   90.00
#
_symmetry.space_group_name_H-M   'P 1'
#
loop_
_entity.id
_entity.type
_entity.pdbx_description
1 polymer ?
#
loop_
_entity_poly.entity_id
_entity_poly.type
_entity_poly.pdbx_seq_one_letter_code
_entity_poly.pdbx_strand_id
1 'polypeptide(L)'
;MKQDSNSLMPIKRILLVLILAMSSMYSVAQDQLFKQFDDAKGVSTVYISPTMFRLMPKLEFGDKDITKIASKLTKLQVLECERPSLIPTIKKQATNYYKTNKYEVVMKIKDKDERTTIYLKSYGKNSNEFILVNEEPKEITIIQLVGHITLSEIKNIAK
;
A
#
# COMPACT_ATOMS: atom_id res chain seq x y z
N MET A 1 -40.61 -41.30 19.14
CA MET A 1 -39.23 -40.76 19.21
C MET A 1 -39.07 -39.64 18.17
N LYS A 2 -39.27 -38.40 18.57
CA LYS A 2 -38.98 -37.23 17.73
C LYS A 2 -37.54 -36.82 18.04
N GLN A 3 -36.67 -36.98 17.08
CA GLN A 3 -35.28 -36.59 17.18
C GLN A 3 -35.17 -35.12 16.77
N ASP A 4 -34.73 -34.30 17.70
CA ASP A 4 -34.57 -32.85 17.56
C ASP A 4 -33.47 -32.51 16.56
N SER A 5 -33.82 -32.07 15.37
CA SER A 5 -32.92 -31.59 14.32
C SER A 5 -32.55 -30.10 14.45
N ASN A 6 -32.72 -29.51 15.64
CA ASN A 6 -32.59 -28.05 15.84
C ASN A 6 -31.29 -27.56 16.46
N SER A 7 -30.28 -28.43 16.73
CA SER A 7 -29.05 -28.01 17.38
C SER A 7 -27.92 -27.58 16.41
N LEU A 8 -28.07 -27.82 15.10
CA LEU A 8 -27.03 -27.50 14.10
C LEU A 8 -27.09 -26.06 13.54
N MET A 9 -28.24 -25.37 13.74
CA MET A 9 -28.40 -24.00 13.28
C MET A 9 -27.50 -22.95 13.97
N PRO A 10 -27.30 -22.98 15.30
CA PRO A 10 -26.44 -21.98 15.95
C PRO A 10 -24.97 -22.11 15.56
N ILE A 11 -24.47 -23.32 15.37
CA ILE A 11 -23.07 -23.57 15.00
C ILE A 11 -22.75 -23.03 13.60
N LYS A 12 -23.63 -23.23 12.61
CA LYS A 12 -23.47 -22.66 11.27
C LYS A 12 -23.49 -21.14 11.26
N ARG A 13 -24.36 -20.52 12.07
CA ARG A 13 -24.43 -19.06 12.22
C ARG A 13 -23.19 -18.51 12.91
N ILE A 14 -22.69 -19.17 13.93
CA ILE A 14 -21.44 -18.79 14.63
C ILE A 14 -20.24 -18.93 13.69
N LEU A 15 -20.17 -20.00 12.90
CA LEU A 15 -19.11 -20.20 11.91
C LEU A 15 -19.15 -19.12 10.81
N LEU A 16 -20.33 -18.75 10.34
CA LEU A 16 -20.52 -17.69 9.35
C LEU A 16 -20.08 -16.32 9.88
N VAL A 17 -20.41 -16.00 11.13
CA VAL A 17 -19.99 -14.75 11.79
C VAL A 17 -18.48 -14.74 12.01
N LEU A 18 -17.87 -15.87 12.36
CA LEU A 18 -16.41 -15.99 12.50
C LEU A 18 -15.68 -15.79 11.17
N ILE A 19 -16.22 -16.32 10.06
CA ILE A 19 -15.65 -16.13 8.72
C ILE A 19 -15.78 -14.67 8.26
N LEU A 20 -16.92 -14.01 8.55
CA LEU A 20 -17.10 -12.59 8.26
C LEU A 20 -16.19 -11.69 9.10
N ALA A 21 -15.91 -12.03 10.35
CA ALA A 21 -15.02 -11.29 11.23
C ALA A 21 -13.54 -11.41 10.80
N MET A 22 -13.14 -12.53 10.19
CA MET A 22 -11.78 -12.73 9.67
C MET A 22 -11.49 -11.93 8.39
N SER A 23 -12.50 -11.57 7.60
CA SER A 23 -12.33 -10.84 6.35
C SER A 23 -12.06 -9.34 6.52
N SER A 24 -12.30 -8.76 7.68
CA SER A 24 -12.10 -7.33 7.94
C SER A 24 -10.70 -6.95 8.45
N MET A 25 -9.82 -7.92 8.71
CA MET A 25 -8.48 -7.64 9.28
C MET A 25 -7.39 -7.29 8.25
N TYR A 26 -7.64 -7.42 6.95
CA TYR A 26 -6.58 -7.26 5.94
C TYR A 26 -6.26 -5.81 5.56
N SER A 27 -7.11 -4.84 5.92
CA SER A 27 -6.93 -3.44 5.54
C SER A 27 -6.10 -2.61 6.53
N VAL A 28 -5.93 -3.09 7.78
CA VAL A 28 -5.33 -2.30 8.88
C VAL A 28 -3.81 -2.42 8.94
N ALA A 29 -3.24 -3.51 8.40
CA ALA A 29 -1.83 -3.83 8.62
C ALA A 29 -0.86 -2.91 7.87
N GLN A 30 -1.24 -2.36 6.72
CA GLN A 30 -0.35 -1.51 5.93
C GLN A 30 -0.29 -0.07 6.46
N ASP A 31 -1.39 0.45 7.01
CA ASP A 31 -1.38 1.71 7.72
C ASP A 31 -0.45 1.65 8.94
N GLN A 32 -0.19 0.46 9.48
CA GLN A 32 0.74 0.25 10.59
C GLN A 32 2.21 0.51 10.18
N LEU A 33 2.63 0.14 8.97
CA LEU A 33 4.01 0.41 8.53
C LEU A 33 4.28 1.93 8.49
N PHE A 34 3.37 2.71 7.89
CA PHE A 34 3.49 4.15 7.83
C PHE A 34 3.37 4.78 9.24
N LYS A 35 2.36 4.40 10.00
CA LYS A 35 2.13 4.90 11.37
C LYS A 35 3.27 4.60 12.33
N GLN A 36 3.94 3.48 12.17
CA GLN A 36 5.06 3.09 13.03
C GLN A 36 6.21 4.09 12.98
N PHE A 37 6.38 4.77 11.84
CA PHE A 37 7.47 5.71 11.62
C PHE A 37 7.00 7.17 11.56
N ASP A 38 5.71 7.44 11.72
CA ASP A 38 5.10 8.77 11.56
C ASP A 38 5.71 9.82 12.47
N ASP A 39 6.02 9.44 13.71
CA ASP A 39 6.64 10.33 14.70
C ASP A 39 8.18 10.18 14.78
N ALA A 40 8.79 9.41 13.88
CA ALA A 40 10.22 9.14 13.95
C ALA A 40 11.02 10.33 13.42
N LYS A 41 12.01 10.80 14.20
CA LYS A 41 12.89 11.89 13.79
C LYS A 41 13.64 11.53 12.49
N GLY A 42 13.54 12.41 11.48
CA GLY A 42 14.14 12.21 10.15
C GLY A 42 13.29 11.32 9.23
N VAL A 43 12.01 11.17 9.55
CA VAL A 43 11.00 10.57 8.69
C VAL A 43 9.91 11.60 8.43
N SER A 44 9.49 11.70 7.18
CA SER A 44 8.33 12.46 6.73
C SER A 44 7.27 11.52 6.20
N THR A 45 6.01 11.75 6.56
CA THR A 45 4.88 10.99 6.02
C THR A 45 3.83 11.92 5.43
N VAL A 46 3.24 11.50 4.31
CA VAL A 46 2.14 12.21 3.64
C VAL A 46 1.00 11.23 3.40
N TYR A 47 -0.21 11.67 3.69
CA TYR A 47 -1.43 10.95 3.34
C TYR A 47 -2.37 11.85 2.56
N ILE A 48 -2.78 11.40 1.37
CA ILE A 48 -3.76 12.10 0.54
C ILE A 48 -5.01 11.24 0.40
N SER A 49 -6.13 11.77 0.88
CA SER A 49 -7.44 11.11 0.86
C SER A 49 -8.12 11.23 -0.51
N PRO A 50 -9.12 10.37 -0.80
CA PRO A 50 -9.91 10.47 -2.03
C PRO A 50 -10.61 11.84 -2.17
N THR A 51 -11.01 12.43 -1.07
CA THR A 51 -11.65 13.76 -1.07
C THR A 51 -10.67 14.82 -1.54
N MET A 52 -9.42 14.75 -1.10
CA MET A 52 -8.40 15.71 -1.51
C MET A 52 -8.12 15.64 -3.02
N PHE A 53 -8.04 14.43 -3.60
CA PHE A 53 -7.89 14.26 -5.05
C PHE A 53 -9.01 14.93 -5.86
N ARG A 54 -10.25 14.90 -5.36
CA ARG A 54 -11.39 15.55 -6.03
C ARG A 54 -11.37 17.06 -5.93
N LEU A 55 -10.73 17.61 -4.91
CA LEU A 55 -10.64 19.06 -4.69
C LEU A 55 -9.44 19.70 -5.40
N MET A 56 -8.47 18.91 -5.83
CA MET A 56 -7.28 19.39 -6.53
C MET A 56 -7.53 19.46 -8.04
N PRO A 57 -7.55 20.65 -8.66
CA PRO A 57 -7.80 20.81 -10.09
C PRO A 57 -6.61 20.31 -10.93
N LYS A 58 -5.42 20.33 -10.37
CA LYS A 58 -4.18 19.86 -10.98
C LYS A 58 -3.30 19.25 -9.90
N LEU A 59 -2.69 18.10 -10.20
CA LEU A 59 -1.77 17.41 -9.33
C LEU A 59 -0.45 17.19 -10.07
N GLU A 60 0.62 17.71 -9.50
CA GLU A 60 1.99 17.54 -9.99
C GLU A 60 2.81 16.78 -8.98
N PHE A 61 3.64 15.86 -9.43
CA PHE A 61 4.62 15.15 -8.61
C PHE A 61 6.00 15.33 -9.27
N GLY A 62 6.82 16.18 -8.66
CA GLY A 62 8.01 16.70 -9.34
C GLY A 62 7.60 17.44 -10.62
N ASP A 63 8.22 17.11 -11.74
CA ASP A 63 7.94 17.72 -13.05
C ASP A 63 6.80 17.05 -13.81
N LYS A 64 6.06 16.12 -13.19
CA LYS A 64 5.06 15.29 -13.87
C LYS A 64 3.64 15.63 -13.45
N ASP A 65 2.79 15.83 -14.47
CA ASP A 65 1.35 15.95 -14.28
C ASP A 65 0.73 14.57 -14.05
N ILE A 66 0.32 14.31 -12.80
CA ILE A 66 -0.35 13.07 -12.38
C ILE A 66 -1.86 13.23 -12.24
N THR A 67 -2.44 14.32 -12.71
CA THR A 67 -3.87 14.64 -12.56
C THR A 67 -4.77 13.52 -13.09
N LYS A 68 -4.43 12.92 -14.25
CA LYS A 68 -5.19 11.81 -14.82
C LYS A 68 -5.17 10.55 -13.95
N ILE A 69 -4.05 10.30 -13.31
CA ILE A 69 -3.89 9.14 -12.39
C ILE A 69 -4.55 9.45 -11.07
N ALA A 70 -4.42 10.67 -10.58
CA ALA A 70 -5.01 11.12 -9.32
C ALA A 70 -6.53 10.91 -9.27
N SER A 71 -7.24 11.13 -10.37
CA SER A 71 -8.69 10.89 -10.46
C SER A 71 -9.08 9.41 -10.27
N LYS A 72 -8.15 8.48 -10.47
CA LYS A 72 -8.32 7.04 -10.31
C LYS A 72 -7.85 6.51 -8.97
N LEU A 73 -7.15 7.35 -8.19
CA LEU A 73 -6.63 6.98 -6.89
C LEU A 73 -7.71 7.07 -5.81
N THR A 74 -7.71 6.08 -4.95
CA THR A 74 -8.50 6.06 -3.71
C THR A 74 -7.63 6.30 -2.48
N LYS A 75 -6.30 6.19 -2.62
CA LYS A 75 -5.34 6.45 -1.54
C LYS A 75 -3.96 6.71 -2.11
N LEU A 76 -3.26 7.66 -1.53
CA LEU A 76 -1.83 7.87 -1.70
C LEU A 76 -1.20 8.09 -0.35
N GLN A 77 -0.12 7.35 -0.08
CA GLN A 77 0.74 7.58 1.08
C GLN A 77 2.19 7.64 0.64
N VAL A 78 2.96 8.51 1.25
CA VAL A 78 4.40 8.61 1.06
C VAL A 78 5.07 8.54 2.43
N LEU A 79 6.13 7.77 2.52
CA LEU A 79 7.08 7.77 3.63
C LEU A 79 8.45 8.04 3.04
N GLU A 80 9.11 9.04 3.56
CA GLU A 80 10.47 9.42 3.21
C GLU A 80 11.34 9.43 4.47
N CYS A 81 12.51 8.82 4.41
CA CYS A 81 13.44 8.78 5.53
C CYS A 81 14.85 9.16 5.05
N GLU A 82 15.34 10.27 5.57
CA GLU A 82 16.70 10.79 5.35
C GLU A 82 17.68 10.42 6.49
N ARG A 83 17.26 9.57 7.43
CA ARG A 83 18.08 9.13 8.56
C ARG A 83 18.76 7.80 8.27
N PRO A 84 20.09 7.78 7.96
CA PRO A 84 20.79 6.56 7.54
C PRO A 84 20.70 5.41 8.54
N SER A 85 20.67 5.70 9.85
CA SER A 85 20.56 4.67 10.89
C SER A 85 19.20 3.96 10.92
N LEU A 86 18.15 4.57 10.36
CA LEU A 86 16.78 4.03 10.36
C LEU A 86 16.42 3.34 9.03
N ILE A 87 17.10 3.71 7.94
CA ILE A 87 16.85 3.16 6.60
C ILE A 87 16.87 1.63 6.57
N PRO A 88 17.89 0.92 7.15
CA PRO A 88 17.90 -0.54 7.13
C PRO A 88 16.70 -1.18 7.83
N THR A 89 16.22 -0.55 8.90
CA THR A 89 15.05 -1.02 9.65
C THR A 89 13.78 -0.87 8.84
N ILE A 90 13.55 0.31 8.25
CA ILE A 90 12.39 0.58 7.38
C ILE A 90 12.39 -0.39 6.20
N LYS A 91 13.53 -0.52 5.51
CA LYS A 91 13.69 -1.44 4.39
C LYS A 91 13.35 -2.89 4.75
N LYS A 92 13.90 -3.39 5.86
CA LYS A 92 13.65 -4.75 6.34
C LYS A 92 12.17 -4.98 6.64
N GLN A 93 11.55 -4.07 7.35
CA GLN A 93 10.14 -4.17 7.72
C GLN A 93 9.23 -4.10 6.50
N ALA A 94 9.46 -3.15 5.59
CA ALA A 94 8.72 -3.00 4.35
C ALA A 94 8.83 -4.26 3.48
N THR A 95 10.06 -4.75 3.25
CA THR A 95 10.28 -5.96 2.44
C THR A 95 9.61 -7.19 3.03
N ASN A 96 9.72 -7.39 4.34
CA ASN A 96 9.05 -8.50 5.03
C ASN A 96 7.53 -8.38 4.93
N TYR A 97 7.00 -7.17 5.12
CA TYR A 97 5.58 -6.91 5.01
C TYR A 97 5.04 -7.27 3.61
N TYR A 98 5.67 -6.76 2.55
CA TYR A 98 5.23 -7.03 1.19
C TYR A 98 5.33 -8.50 0.81
N LYS A 99 6.39 -9.19 1.22
CA LYS A 99 6.56 -10.62 1.02
C LYS A 99 5.47 -11.44 1.74
N THR A 100 5.24 -11.17 3.01
CA THR A 100 4.24 -11.88 3.84
C THR A 100 2.83 -11.67 3.31
N ASN A 101 2.52 -10.47 2.83
CA ASN A 101 1.21 -10.10 2.31
C ASN A 101 1.04 -10.38 0.79
N LYS A 102 1.94 -11.18 0.22
CA LYS A 102 1.86 -11.68 -1.16
C LYS A 102 1.80 -10.59 -2.24
N TYR A 103 2.56 -9.50 -2.04
CA TYR A 103 2.79 -8.56 -3.12
C TYR A 103 3.75 -9.15 -4.13
N GLU A 104 3.46 -8.94 -5.40
CA GLU A 104 4.30 -9.37 -6.52
C GLU A 104 5.29 -8.26 -6.88
N VAL A 105 6.55 -8.61 -7.10
CA VAL A 105 7.52 -7.67 -7.67
C VAL A 105 7.29 -7.62 -9.17
N VAL A 106 6.83 -6.46 -9.67
CA VAL A 106 6.52 -6.27 -11.10
C VAL A 106 7.61 -5.53 -11.85
N MET A 107 8.48 -4.78 -11.13
CA MET A 107 9.60 -4.08 -11.76
C MET A 107 10.72 -3.84 -10.76
N LYS A 108 11.95 -3.93 -11.25
CA LYS A 108 13.16 -3.46 -10.56
C LYS A 108 13.96 -2.60 -11.51
N ILE A 109 14.31 -1.41 -11.06
CA ILE A 109 15.16 -0.46 -11.78
C ILE A 109 16.41 -0.28 -10.93
N LYS A 110 17.58 -0.29 -11.56
CA LYS A 110 18.85 0.06 -10.92
C LYS A 110 19.52 1.07 -11.82
N ASP A 111 19.79 2.24 -11.28
CA ASP A 111 20.59 3.28 -11.92
C ASP A 111 21.66 3.75 -10.92
N LYS A 112 22.93 3.50 -11.25
CA LYS A 112 24.07 3.80 -10.36
C LYS A 112 23.85 3.28 -8.93
N ASP A 113 23.66 4.20 -7.99
CA ASP A 113 23.46 3.90 -6.56
C ASP A 113 21.99 3.89 -6.14
N GLU A 114 21.08 4.23 -7.07
CA GLU A 114 19.63 4.20 -6.85
C GLU A 114 19.05 2.85 -7.22
N ARG A 115 18.04 2.45 -6.47
CA ARG A 115 17.34 1.20 -6.71
C ARG A 115 15.84 1.36 -6.44
N THR A 116 15.02 1.28 -7.49
CA THR A 116 13.56 1.29 -7.36
C THR A 116 13.00 -0.12 -7.54
N THR A 117 12.19 -0.55 -6.58
CA THR A 117 11.41 -1.78 -6.68
C THR A 117 9.93 -1.44 -6.66
N ILE A 118 9.18 -1.93 -7.64
CA ILE A 118 7.73 -1.75 -7.72
C ILE A 118 7.06 -3.07 -7.39
N TYR A 119 6.21 -3.04 -6.38
CA TYR A 119 5.36 -4.14 -5.95
C TYR A 119 3.93 -3.88 -6.37
N LEU A 120 3.19 -4.95 -6.65
CA LEU A 120 1.77 -4.92 -7.01
C LEU A 120 1.00 -5.90 -6.14
N LYS A 121 -0.18 -5.48 -5.71
CA LYS A 121 -1.23 -6.34 -5.18
C LYS A 121 -2.56 -5.97 -5.81
N SER A 122 -3.25 -6.95 -6.39
CA SER A 122 -4.55 -6.76 -7.02
C SER A 122 -5.69 -7.15 -6.08
N TYR A 123 -6.72 -6.33 -6.04
CA TYR A 123 -7.93 -6.53 -5.22
C TYR A 123 -9.17 -6.75 -6.11
N GLY A 124 -9.13 -7.72 -7.03
CA GLY A 124 -10.23 -8.02 -7.94
C GLY A 124 -10.27 -7.15 -9.19
N LYS A 125 -11.44 -7.03 -9.80
CA LYS A 125 -11.59 -6.65 -11.20
C LYS A 125 -10.99 -5.31 -11.66
N ASN A 126 -10.68 -4.36 -10.84
CA ASN A 126 -10.08 -3.09 -11.30
C ASN A 126 -9.39 -2.28 -10.19
N SER A 127 -9.17 -2.84 -9.01
CA SER A 127 -8.47 -2.15 -7.95
C SER A 127 -7.09 -2.74 -7.73
N ASN A 128 -6.08 -1.92 -7.86
CA ASN A 128 -4.69 -2.30 -7.70
C ASN A 128 -4.04 -1.42 -6.63
N GLU A 129 -3.06 -2.00 -5.98
CA GLU A 129 -2.18 -1.31 -5.08
C GLU A 129 -0.75 -1.45 -5.58
N PHE A 130 -0.12 -0.33 -5.83
CA PHE A 130 1.28 -0.25 -6.20
C PHE A 130 2.08 0.34 -5.05
N ILE A 131 3.21 -0.28 -4.77
CA ILE A 131 4.20 0.22 -3.84
C ILE A 131 5.49 0.46 -4.61
N LEU A 132 5.98 1.69 -4.60
CA LEU A 132 7.28 2.05 -5.13
C LEU A 132 8.22 2.23 -3.93
N VAL A 133 9.27 1.43 -3.87
CA VAL A 133 10.34 1.57 -2.89
C VAL A 133 11.55 2.07 -3.63
N ASN A 134 11.93 3.33 -3.40
CA ASN A 134 13.15 3.93 -3.91
C ASN A 134 14.21 3.95 -2.82
N GLU A 135 15.35 3.39 -3.11
CA GLU A 135 16.50 3.30 -2.21
C GLU A 135 17.66 4.11 -2.81
N GLU A 136 18.09 5.10 -2.06
CA GLU A 136 19.27 5.91 -2.33
C GLU A 136 20.32 5.74 -1.21
N PRO A 137 21.56 6.16 -1.38
CA PRO A 137 22.61 6.00 -0.37
C PRO A 137 22.29 6.60 1.00
N LYS A 138 21.47 7.67 1.03
CA LYS A 138 21.14 8.42 2.26
C LYS A 138 19.65 8.58 2.49
N GLU A 139 18.83 7.99 1.64
CA GLU A 139 17.38 8.15 1.68
C GLU A 139 16.67 6.85 1.29
N ILE A 140 15.52 6.63 1.87
CA ILE A 140 14.55 5.65 1.40
C ILE A 140 13.18 6.32 1.28
N THR A 141 12.55 6.16 0.11
CA THR A 141 11.19 6.64 -0.14
C THR A 141 10.28 5.46 -0.46
N ILE A 142 9.14 5.41 0.22
CA ILE A 142 8.09 4.41 -0.03
C ILE A 142 6.81 5.15 -0.43
N ILE A 143 6.32 4.88 -1.64
CA ILE A 143 5.08 5.47 -2.15
C ILE A 143 4.05 4.36 -2.33
N GLN A 144 2.91 4.52 -1.70
CA GLN A 144 1.75 3.64 -1.85
C GLN A 144 0.67 4.33 -2.67
N LEU A 145 0.22 3.67 -3.70
CA LEU A 145 -0.84 4.12 -4.60
C LEU A 145 -1.93 3.05 -4.67
N VAL A 146 -3.14 3.37 -4.27
CA VAL A 146 -4.30 2.46 -4.35
C VAL A 146 -5.35 3.07 -5.25
N GLY A 147 -5.91 2.28 -6.17
CA GLY A 147 -6.97 2.76 -7.05
C GLY A 147 -7.14 1.94 -8.32
N HIS A 148 -7.90 2.51 -9.26
CA HIS A 148 -8.14 1.92 -10.58
C HIS A 148 -7.02 2.28 -11.56
N ILE A 149 -5.79 1.96 -11.20
CA ILE A 149 -4.57 2.31 -11.93
C ILE A 149 -3.89 1.08 -12.49
N THR A 150 -3.20 1.26 -13.60
CA THR A 150 -2.48 0.20 -14.32
C THR A 150 -0.96 0.34 -14.13
N LEU A 151 -0.24 -0.77 -14.37
CA LEU A 151 1.23 -0.75 -14.34
C LEU A 151 1.81 0.22 -15.39
N SER A 152 1.15 0.37 -16.54
CA SER A 152 1.59 1.30 -17.58
C SER A 152 1.55 2.76 -17.12
N GLU A 153 0.51 3.13 -16.37
CA GLU A 153 0.40 4.47 -15.78
C GLU A 153 1.46 4.71 -14.71
N ILE A 154 1.74 3.70 -13.88
CA ILE A 154 2.80 3.79 -12.85
C ILE A 154 4.19 3.92 -13.46
N LYS A 155 4.50 3.20 -14.54
CA LYS A 155 5.79 3.32 -15.25
C LYS A 155 6.09 4.74 -15.73
N ASN A 156 5.05 5.48 -16.10
CA ASN A 156 5.21 6.85 -16.56
C ASN A 156 5.52 7.85 -15.44
N ILE A 157 5.21 7.49 -14.18
CA ILE A 157 5.56 8.28 -13.00
C ILE A 157 6.97 7.94 -12.52
N ALA A 158 7.36 6.66 -12.60
CA ALA A 158 8.63 6.17 -12.07
C ALA A 158 9.87 6.46 -12.96
N LYS A 159 9.68 7.06 -14.14
CA LYS A 159 10.75 7.55 -15.04
C LYS A 159 10.97 9.03 -14.78
#